data_4df1cabf77be414d60d44c729bec8d6a
#
_entry.id   4df1cabf77be414d60d44c729bec8d6a
#
_cell.length_a   1.000
_cell.length_b   1.000
_cell.length_c   1.000
_cell.angle_alpha   90.00
_cell.angle_beta   90.00
_cell.angle_gamma   90.00
#
_symmetry.space_group_name_H-M   'P 1'
#
loop_
_entity.id
_entity.type
_entity.pdbx_description
1 polymer ?
#
loop_
_entity_poly.entity_id
_entity_poly.type
_entity_poly.pdbx_seq_one_letter_code
_entity_poly.pdbx_strand_id
1 'polypeptide(L)'
;MLFTLPGQRLEAAAELVRPGAYVADIGTDHAYLPIYLVGRGIASRAVASDINRGPLERAASNIRAAGLSDRISLLLTDGVDGLFGLGVTDYLI
;
A
#
# COMPACT_ATOMS: atom_id res chain seq x y z
N MET A 1 10.46 -3.79 -12.27
CA MET A 1 10.40 -2.45 -12.79
C MET A 1 10.30 -1.45 -11.65
N LEU A 2 11.09 -0.44 -11.79
CA LEU A 2 11.06 0.58 -10.78
C LEU A 2 10.03 1.60 -11.13
N PHE A 3 9.08 1.79 -10.25
CA PHE A 3 8.33 2.99 -10.34
C PHE A 3 9.24 4.13 -10.02
N THR A 4 9.46 4.98 -11.01
CA THR A 4 9.83 6.31 -10.68
C THR A 4 8.58 7.01 -10.25
N LEU A 5 8.31 6.93 -9.02
CA LEU A 5 7.25 7.73 -8.49
C LEU A 5 7.67 9.15 -8.35
N PRO A 6 6.74 10.09 -8.24
CA PRO A 6 7.07 11.44 -7.84
C PRO A 6 7.82 11.31 -6.54
N GLY A 7 8.94 11.11 -6.69
CA GLY A 7 10.04 10.60 -6.12
C GLY A 7 10.17 10.77 -4.63
N GLN A 8 10.27 11.96 -4.16
CA GLN A 8 10.63 12.24 -2.77
C GLN A 8 9.60 11.78 -1.75
N ARG A 9 8.33 11.72 -2.14
CA ARG A 9 7.28 11.27 -1.21
C ARG A 9 7.39 9.82 -0.84
N LEU A 10 7.78 8.98 -1.79
CA LEU A 10 7.90 7.55 -1.53
C LEU A 10 9.12 7.24 -0.70
N GLU A 11 10.22 7.87 -1.01
CA GLU A 11 11.43 7.69 -0.24
C GLU A 11 11.23 8.18 1.19
N ALA A 12 10.56 9.32 1.37
CA ALA A 12 10.26 9.85 2.69
C ALA A 12 9.36 8.91 3.49
N ALA A 13 8.32 8.37 2.83
CA ALA A 13 7.44 7.40 3.48
C ALA A 13 8.18 6.12 3.84
N ALA A 14 9.07 5.66 2.97
CA ALA A 14 9.86 4.46 3.22
C ALA A 14 10.75 4.60 4.44
N GLU A 15 11.28 5.78 4.69
CA GLU A 15 12.11 6.04 5.86
C GLU A 15 11.32 5.98 7.16
N LEU A 16 10.01 6.25 7.10
CA LEU A 16 9.15 6.25 8.28
C LEU A 16 8.61 4.88 8.63
N VAL A 17 8.68 3.94 7.70
CA VAL A 17 8.12 2.60 7.88
C VAL A 17 9.17 1.69 8.50
N ARG A 18 8.77 0.97 9.54
CA ARG A 18 9.67 0.02 10.20
C ARG A 18 9.93 -1.18 9.28
N PRO A 19 11.18 -1.67 9.23
CA PRO A 19 11.48 -2.87 8.45
C PRO A 19 10.58 -4.04 8.85
N GLY A 20 10.01 -4.72 7.86
CA GLY A 20 9.14 -5.85 8.09
C GLY A 20 7.70 -5.49 8.46
N ALA A 21 7.33 -4.22 8.40
CA ALA A 21 6.00 -3.74 8.79
C ALA A 21 4.88 -4.34 7.94
N TYR A 22 3.70 -4.36 8.53
CA TYR A 22 2.45 -4.56 7.81
C TYR A 22 1.80 -3.19 7.65
N VAL A 23 1.81 -2.66 6.45
CA VAL A 23 1.45 -1.27 6.16
C VAL A 23 0.02 -1.17 5.66
N ALA A 24 -0.73 -0.22 6.18
CA ALA A 24 -2.00 0.18 5.58
C ALA A 24 -1.80 1.52 4.89
N ASP A 25 -2.13 1.57 3.60
CA ASP A 25 -2.10 2.80 2.82
C ASP A 25 -3.54 3.28 2.61
N ILE A 26 -3.90 4.34 3.32
CA ILE A 26 -5.27 4.87 3.34
C ILE A 26 -5.40 5.94 2.27
N GLY A 27 -6.37 5.77 1.37
CA GLY A 27 -6.47 6.61 0.18
C GLY A 27 -5.39 6.24 -0.82
N THR A 28 -5.28 4.95 -1.08
CA THR A 28 -4.13 4.39 -1.82
C THR A 28 -4.04 4.85 -3.28
N ASP A 29 -5.17 5.15 -3.89
CA ASP A 29 -5.31 5.56 -5.28
C ASP A 29 -4.76 4.49 -6.24
N HIS A 30 -3.49 4.53 -6.59
CA HIS A 30 -2.88 3.61 -7.55
C HIS A 30 -2.09 2.47 -6.89
N ALA A 31 -2.03 2.42 -5.58
CA ALA A 31 -1.21 1.48 -4.79
C ALA A 31 0.30 1.64 -5.03
N TYR A 32 0.74 2.79 -5.47
CA TYR A 32 2.16 3.01 -5.74
C TYR A 32 3.02 2.83 -4.49
N LEU A 33 2.57 3.38 -3.37
CA LEU A 33 3.33 3.31 -2.13
C LEU A 33 3.40 1.88 -1.58
N PRO A 34 2.30 1.12 -1.47
CA PRO A 34 2.39 -0.29 -1.07
C PRO A 34 3.30 -1.11 -1.99
N ILE A 35 3.19 -0.91 -3.30
CA ILE A 35 4.03 -1.63 -4.26
C ILE A 35 5.50 -1.30 -4.04
N TYR A 36 5.82 -0.04 -3.83
CA TYR A 36 7.19 0.39 -3.56
C TYR A 36 7.73 -0.27 -2.29
N LEU A 37 6.98 -0.20 -1.20
CA LEU A 37 7.44 -0.71 0.10
C LEU A 37 7.59 -2.23 0.11
N VAL A 38 6.58 -2.94 -0.39
CA VAL A 38 6.60 -4.40 -0.42
C VAL A 38 7.57 -4.92 -1.47
N GLY A 39 7.58 -4.30 -2.64
CA GLY A 39 8.45 -4.70 -3.73
C GLY A 39 9.93 -4.56 -3.41
N ARG A 40 10.30 -3.61 -2.57
CA ARG A 40 11.67 -3.41 -2.12
C ARG A 40 12.02 -4.18 -0.85
N GLY A 41 11.06 -4.92 -0.30
CA GLY A 41 11.29 -5.68 0.92
C GLY A 41 11.35 -4.84 2.19
N ILE A 42 10.91 -3.58 2.14
CA ILE A 42 10.86 -2.72 3.33
C ILE A 42 9.70 -3.15 4.21
N ALA A 43 8.53 -3.33 3.63
CA ALA A 43 7.35 -3.87 4.31
C ALA A 43 7.19 -5.34 3.96
N SER A 44 6.70 -6.13 4.92
CA SER A 44 6.43 -7.55 4.66
C SER A 44 5.18 -7.75 3.82
N ARG A 45 4.17 -6.93 4.06
CA ARG A 45 2.91 -6.94 3.31
C ARG A 45 2.18 -5.63 3.53
N ALA A 46 1.11 -5.42 2.76
CA ALA A 46 0.35 -4.19 2.86
C ALA A 46 -1.14 -4.43 2.58
N VAL A 47 -1.95 -3.53 3.07
CA VAL A 47 -3.33 -3.38 2.64
C VAL A 47 -3.49 -1.99 2.02
N ALA A 48 -3.99 -1.96 0.79
CA ALA A 48 -4.26 -0.73 0.07
C ALA A 48 -5.76 -0.46 0.17
N SER A 49 -6.12 0.61 0.84
CA SER A 49 -7.52 0.94 1.07
C SER A 49 -7.92 2.24 0.39
N ASP A 50 -9.18 2.32 0.02
CA ASP A 50 -9.78 3.54 -0.52
C ASP A 50 -11.26 3.50 -0.25
N ILE A 51 -11.86 4.69 -0.19
CA ILE A 51 -13.31 4.82 -0.04
C ILE A 51 -14.04 4.61 -1.36
N ASN A 52 -13.33 4.75 -2.47
CA ASN A 52 -13.89 4.68 -3.82
C ASN A 52 -13.42 3.43 -4.54
N ARG A 53 -14.34 2.82 -5.29
CA ARG A 53 -14.08 1.59 -6.04
C ARG A 53 -13.11 1.81 -7.21
N GLY A 54 -13.22 2.94 -7.92
CA GLY A 54 -12.39 3.23 -9.09
C GLY A 54 -10.89 3.19 -8.79
N PRO A 55 -10.42 3.91 -7.76
CA PRO A 55 -9.02 3.82 -7.35
C PRO A 55 -8.59 2.40 -7.00
N LEU A 56 -9.46 1.61 -6.35
CA LEU A 56 -9.10 0.23 -6.00
C LEU A 56 -8.98 -0.66 -7.23
N GLU A 57 -9.75 -0.41 -8.28
CA GLU A 57 -9.59 -1.16 -9.53
C GLU A 57 -8.25 -0.86 -10.18
N ARG A 58 -7.83 0.40 -10.18
CA ARG A 58 -6.50 0.78 -10.67
C ARG A 58 -5.40 0.18 -9.82
N ALA A 59 -5.57 0.22 -8.51
CA ALA A 59 -4.63 -0.37 -7.57
C ALA A 59 -4.48 -1.88 -7.81
N ALA A 60 -5.60 -2.58 -7.99
CA ALA A 60 -5.59 -4.01 -8.26
C ALA A 60 -4.80 -4.35 -9.52
N SER A 61 -5.00 -3.57 -10.58
CA SER A 61 -4.27 -3.76 -11.83
C SER A 61 -2.77 -3.57 -11.64
N ASN A 62 -2.38 -2.53 -10.92
CA ASN A 62 -0.96 -2.24 -10.66
C ASN A 62 -0.30 -3.30 -9.78
N ILE A 63 -1.00 -3.76 -8.75
CA ILE A 63 -0.51 -4.80 -7.84
C ILE A 63 -0.29 -6.10 -8.62
N ARG A 64 -1.25 -6.46 -9.45
CA ARG A 64 -1.14 -7.66 -10.27
C ARG A 64 0.03 -7.57 -11.24
N ALA A 65 0.19 -6.42 -11.90
CA ALA A 65 1.29 -6.20 -12.82
C ALA A 65 2.65 -6.28 -12.11
N ALA A 66 2.71 -5.89 -10.85
CA ALA A 66 3.92 -5.98 -10.05
C ALA A 66 4.19 -7.38 -9.47
N GLY A 67 3.25 -8.31 -9.62
CA GLY A 67 3.40 -9.66 -9.09
C GLY A 67 3.26 -9.76 -7.57
N LEU A 68 2.53 -8.82 -6.96
CA LEU A 68 2.45 -8.73 -5.50
C LEU A 68 1.05 -9.01 -4.94
N SER A 69 0.19 -9.67 -5.73
CA SER A 69 -1.20 -9.92 -5.31
C SER A 69 -1.32 -10.80 -4.07
N ASP A 70 -0.31 -11.59 -3.77
CA ASP A 70 -0.29 -12.43 -2.57
C ASP A 70 0.19 -11.70 -1.32
N ARG A 71 0.72 -10.50 -1.48
CA ARG A 71 1.29 -9.74 -0.35
C ARG A 71 0.65 -8.38 -0.14
N ILE A 72 -0.14 -7.92 -1.09
CA ILE A 72 -0.87 -6.66 -0.99
C ILE A 72 -2.35 -6.92 -1.22
N SER A 73 -3.16 -6.71 -0.21
CA SER A 73 -4.61 -6.86 -0.30
C SER A 73 -5.27 -5.50 -0.49
N LEU A 74 -6.51 -5.53 -0.97
CA LEU A 74 -7.32 -4.34 -1.21
C LEU A 74 -8.49 -4.32 -0.24
N LEU A 75 -8.89 -3.11 0.18
CA LEU A 75 -10.03 -2.96 1.04
C LEU A 75 -10.80 -1.68 0.69
N LEU A 76 -12.08 -1.83 0.40
CA LEU A 76 -12.98 -0.70 0.19
C LEU A 76 -13.53 -0.30 1.55
N THR A 77 -13.04 0.79 2.09
CA THR A 77 -13.43 1.23 3.43
C THR A 77 -13.18 2.72 3.61
N ASP A 78 -13.86 3.29 4.59
CA ASP A 78 -13.71 4.68 4.96
C ASP A 78 -12.70 4.79 6.12
N GLY A 79 -11.63 5.52 5.86
CA GLY A 79 -10.61 5.78 6.87
C GLY A 79 -10.00 4.52 7.45
N VAL A 80 -9.82 4.50 8.78
CA VAL A 80 -9.15 3.40 9.46
C VAL A 80 -10.09 2.33 10.00
N ASP A 81 -11.39 2.57 9.99
CA ASP A 81 -12.35 1.72 10.69
C ASP A 81 -12.32 0.27 10.21
N GLY A 82 -12.24 0.06 8.90
CA GLY A 82 -12.21 -1.28 8.33
C GLY A 82 -10.88 -1.99 8.50
N LEU A 83 -9.87 -1.33 9.05
CA LEU A 83 -8.52 -1.87 9.18
C LEU A 83 -8.24 -2.46 10.55
N PHE A 84 -9.11 -2.21 11.53
CA PHE A 84 -8.92 -2.74 12.87
C PHE A 84 -9.01 -4.27 12.85
N GLY A 85 -8.14 -4.91 13.59
CA GLY A 85 -8.13 -6.37 13.68
C GLY A 85 -7.33 -7.08 12.60
N LEU A 86 -6.79 -6.35 11.64
CA LEU A 86 -5.97 -6.96 10.58
C LEU A 86 -4.52 -7.20 10.99
N GLY A 87 -4.07 -6.58 12.07
CA GLY A 87 -2.68 -6.68 12.50
C GLY A 87 -1.76 -5.68 11.86
N VAL A 88 -2.31 -4.61 11.28
CA VAL A 88 -1.50 -3.55 10.68
C VAL A 88 -0.63 -2.89 11.75
N THR A 89 0.63 -2.69 11.41
CA THR A 89 1.60 -2.06 12.33
C THR A 89 1.85 -0.59 12.02
N ASP A 90 1.74 -0.21 10.76
CA ASP A 90 2.04 1.15 10.30
C ASP A 90 0.93 1.65 9.39
N TYR A 91 0.42 2.84 9.67
CA TYR A 91 -0.65 3.46 8.89
C TYR A 91 -0.10 4.66 8.13
N LEU A 92 -0.36 4.72 6.84
CA LEU A 92 0.02 5.83 5.96
C LEU A 92 -1.24 6.46 5.38
N ILE A 93 -1.26 7.77 5.35
CA ILE A 93 -2.42 8.53 4.85
C ILE A 93 -1.99 9.48 3.74
#